data_fc465f64cbc7a38fb9e272d638a6a5c5
#
_entry.id   fc465f64cbc7a38fb9e272d638a6a5c5
#
_cell.length_a   1.000
_cell.length_b   1.000
_cell.length_c   1.000
_cell.angle_alpha   90.00
_cell.angle_beta   90.00
_cell.angle_gamma   90.00
#
_symmetry.space_group_name_H-M   'P 1'
#
loop_
_entity.id
_entity.type
_entity.pdbx_description
1 polymer ?
#
loop_
_entity_poly.entity_id
_entity_poly.type
_entity_poly.pdbx_seq_one_letter_code
_entity_poly.pdbx_strand_id
1 'polypeptide(L)'
;MAHIDAGKTTTTERILFYTGRTHRIGEVHEGTATMDWMAQEQERGITITSAATTCVWKDIRINIIDTPGHVDFTAEVERSLRVLDGACAVFDAVHGVEPQSETVWRQADKYGVPRICFINKMDKMGADFEHAIDTIRKRLNARPVAIQLPIGQEDKFKGVIDLMAMRSMTPLNLSSWPMGN
;
A
#
# COMPACT_ATOMS: atom_id res chain seq x y z
N MET A 1 -3.07 -4.03 3.10
CA MET A 1 -2.49 -4.60 4.34
C MET A 1 -1.02 -4.26 4.44
N ALA A 2 -0.51 -3.97 5.64
CA ALA A 2 0.87 -3.55 5.84
C ALA A 2 1.20 -3.56 7.34
N HIS A 3 2.50 -3.46 7.69
CA HIS A 3 2.90 -3.08 9.04
C HIS A 3 2.65 -1.58 9.30
N ILE A 4 2.84 -1.17 10.55
CA ILE A 4 2.75 0.23 10.96
C ILE A 4 3.79 1.05 10.17
N ASP A 5 3.44 2.26 9.79
CA ASP A 5 4.29 3.20 9.05
C ASP A 5 4.77 2.76 7.65
N ALA A 6 4.31 1.62 7.11
CA ALA A 6 4.62 1.25 5.71
C ALA A 6 4.01 2.20 4.67
N GLY A 7 3.09 3.07 5.08
CA GLY A 7 2.38 4.00 4.20
C GLY A 7 1.08 3.43 3.61
N LYS A 8 0.41 2.54 4.33
CA LYS A 8 -0.86 1.93 3.92
C LYS A 8 -1.94 2.97 3.68
N THR A 9 -2.30 3.77 4.69
CA THR A 9 -3.31 4.82 4.59
C THR A 9 -2.92 5.88 3.56
N THR A 10 -1.65 6.28 3.53
CA THR A 10 -1.12 7.21 2.51
C THR A 10 -1.34 6.65 1.09
N THR A 11 -1.11 5.35 0.87
CA THR A 11 -1.36 4.71 -0.44
C THR A 11 -2.85 4.77 -0.80
N THR A 12 -3.74 4.48 0.16
CA THR A 12 -5.20 4.55 -0.03
C THR A 12 -5.63 5.98 -0.36
N GLU A 13 -5.16 6.98 0.37
CA GLU A 13 -5.45 8.40 0.10
C GLU A 13 -4.99 8.83 -1.30
N ARG A 14 -3.82 8.38 -1.76
CA ARG A 14 -3.34 8.64 -3.13
C ARG A 14 -4.25 7.99 -4.18
N ILE A 15 -4.71 6.76 -3.96
CA ILE A 15 -5.67 6.10 -4.87
C ILE A 15 -6.96 6.90 -4.94
N LEU A 16 -7.51 7.34 -3.81
CA LEU A 16 -8.74 8.12 -3.76
C LEU A 16 -8.59 9.47 -4.47
N PHE A 17 -7.46 10.12 -4.31
CA PHE A 17 -7.16 11.37 -4.98
C PHE A 17 -7.06 11.19 -6.50
N TYR A 18 -6.26 10.23 -6.98
CA TYR A 18 -6.06 10.01 -8.41
C TYR A 18 -7.30 9.46 -9.12
N THR A 19 -8.21 8.81 -8.41
CA THR A 19 -9.50 8.39 -8.96
C THR A 19 -10.57 9.49 -8.89
N GLY A 20 -10.22 10.70 -8.43
CA GLY A 20 -11.13 11.84 -8.31
C GLY A 20 -12.19 11.69 -7.21
N ARG A 21 -12.03 10.72 -6.30
CA ARG A 21 -12.94 10.52 -5.18
C ARG A 21 -12.78 11.61 -4.12
N THR A 22 -11.55 12.08 -3.91
CA THR A 22 -11.22 13.19 -3.00
C THR A 22 -10.57 14.32 -3.79
N HIS A 23 -10.83 15.57 -3.40
CA HIS A 23 -10.26 16.75 -4.04
C HIS A 23 -8.92 17.21 -3.42
N ARG A 24 -8.58 16.65 -2.28
CA ARG A 24 -7.32 16.91 -1.56
C ARG A 24 -6.69 15.58 -1.18
N ILE A 25 -5.37 15.56 -1.14
CA ILE A 25 -4.62 14.44 -0.60
C ILE A 25 -4.65 14.58 0.91
N GLY A 26 -5.24 13.60 1.60
CA GLY A 26 -5.16 13.51 3.06
C GLY A 26 -3.77 13.09 3.51
N GLU A 27 -3.23 13.75 4.52
CA GLU A 27 -1.96 13.39 5.15
C GLU A 27 -2.24 12.84 6.55
N VAL A 28 -1.69 11.65 6.83
CA VAL A 28 -1.90 10.95 8.11
C VAL A 28 -1.35 11.76 9.27
N HIS A 29 -0.15 12.35 9.10
CA HIS A 29 0.51 13.15 10.14
C HIS A 29 -0.19 14.47 10.45
N GLU A 30 -1.00 14.98 9.53
CA GLU A 30 -1.80 16.21 9.71
C GLU A 30 -3.23 15.91 10.17
N GLY A 31 -3.60 14.65 10.34
CA GLY A 31 -4.96 14.24 10.71
C GLY A 31 -6.02 14.57 9.66
N THR A 32 -5.61 14.76 8.40
CA THR A 32 -6.49 15.13 7.29
C THR A 32 -6.88 13.95 6.40
N ALA A 33 -6.40 12.72 6.73
CA ALA A 33 -6.70 11.52 5.97
C ALA A 33 -8.18 11.15 6.05
N THR A 34 -8.80 10.93 4.90
CA THR A 34 -10.24 10.60 4.77
C THR A 34 -10.58 9.25 5.39
N MET A 35 -9.61 8.33 5.40
CA MET A 35 -9.81 6.97 5.91
C MET A 35 -9.65 6.88 7.42
N ASP A 36 -8.96 7.82 8.07
CA ASP A 36 -8.79 7.89 9.52
C ASP A 36 -9.87 8.83 10.10
N TRP A 37 -11.09 8.31 10.24
CA TRP A 37 -12.26 9.11 10.63
C TRP A 37 -12.44 9.25 12.14
N MET A 38 -11.77 8.43 12.96
CA MET A 38 -11.82 8.53 14.42
C MET A 38 -10.77 9.52 14.93
N ALA A 39 -11.15 10.35 15.93
CA ALA A 39 -10.22 11.29 16.55
C ALA A 39 -8.95 10.61 17.10
N GLN A 40 -9.08 9.39 17.65
CA GLN A 40 -7.95 8.61 18.14
C GLN A 40 -7.01 8.11 17.04
N GLU A 41 -7.53 7.85 15.84
CA GLU A 41 -6.74 7.50 14.66
C GLU A 41 -5.94 8.70 14.19
N GLN A 42 -6.58 9.86 14.11
CA GLN A 42 -5.94 11.12 13.72
C GLN A 42 -4.85 11.56 14.69
N GLU A 43 -5.11 11.46 16.00
CA GLU A 43 -4.12 11.79 17.04
C GLU A 43 -2.90 10.87 17.03
N ARG A 44 -3.10 9.59 16.78
CA ARG A 44 -2.04 8.56 16.83
C ARG A 44 -1.37 8.30 15.48
N GLY A 45 -1.97 8.75 14.38
CA GLY A 45 -1.52 8.47 13.02
C GLY A 45 -1.59 6.98 12.65
N ILE A 46 -2.49 6.21 13.27
CA ILE A 46 -2.66 4.77 13.01
C ILE A 46 -4.13 4.43 12.76
N THR A 47 -4.39 3.56 11.81
CA THR A 47 -5.72 3.01 11.56
C THR A 47 -6.07 2.00 12.65
N ILE A 48 -7.18 2.22 13.36
CA ILE A 48 -7.69 1.35 14.44
C ILE A 48 -8.81 0.47 13.90
N THR A 49 -9.72 1.06 13.14
CA THR A 49 -10.90 0.37 12.59
C THR A 49 -10.77 0.24 11.07
N SER A 50 -11.21 -0.88 10.51
CA SER A 50 -11.23 -1.04 9.05
C SER A 50 -12.17 -0.03 8.42
N ALA A 51 -11.65 0.79 7.52
CA ALA A 51 -12.43 1.76 6.75
C ALA A 51 -12.68 1.23 5.33
N ALA A 52 -13.92 1.33 4.87
CA ALA A 52 -14.29 0.89 3.53
C ALA A 52 -14.71 2.08 2.66
N THR A 53 -14.21 2.14 1.45
CA THR A 53 -14.57 3.16 0.48
C THR A 53 -14.63 2.58 -0.94
N THR A 54 -15.24 3.33 -1.85
CA THR A 54 -15.36 2.92 -3.27
C THR A 54 -14.82 4.02 -4.16
N CYS A 55 -14.03 3.64 -5.15
CA CYS A 55 -13.63 4.51 -6.24
C CYS A 55 -13.88 3.84 -7.59
N VAL A 56 -13.79 4.62 -8.67
CA VAL A 56 -13.93 4.12 -10.05
C VAL A 56 -12.66 4.50 -10.82
N TRP A 57 -12.09 3.54 -11.52
CA TRP A 57 -10.95 3.75 -12.38
C TRP A 57 -11.14 3.04 -13.72
N LYS A 58 -11.13 3.80 -14.83
CA LYS A 58 -11.37 3.27 -16.20
C LYS A 58 -12.61 2.37 -16.27
N ASP A 59 -13.73 2.87 -15.76
CA ASP A 59 -15.03 2.19 -15.69
C ASP A 59 -15.07 0.94 -14.78
N ILE A 60 -13.98 0.65 -14.08
CA ILE A 60 -13.93 -0.43 -13.10
C ILE A 60 -14.21 0.14 -11.71
N ARG A 61 -15.23 -0.39 -11.05
CA ARG A 61 -15.53 -0.08 -9.66
C ARG A 61 -14.60 -0.86 -8.74
N ILE A 62 -13.90 -0.15 -7.87
CA ILE A 62 -12.95 -0.71 -6.91
C ILE A 62 -13.47 -0.41 -5.50
N ASN A 63 -13.73 -1.44 -4.71
CA ASN A 63 -14.04 -1.32 -3.30
C ASN A 63 -12.76 -1.53 -2.50
N ILE A 64 -12.36 -0.54 -1.74
CA ILE A 64 -11.11 -0.55 -0.97
C ILE A 64 -11.46 -0.72 0.50
N ILE A 65 -10.83 -1.67 1.17
CA ILE A 65 -10.87 -1.83 2.61
C ILE A 65 -9.47 -1.54 3.15
N ASP A 66 -9.35 -0.44 3.87
CA ASP A 66 -8.11 -0.12 4.60
C ASP A 66 -8.17 -0.79 5.97
N THR A 67 -7.19 -1.66 6.25
CA THR A 67 -7.17 -2.50 7.45
C THR A 67 -6.15 -1.95 8.46
N PRO A 68 -6.40 -2.11 9.78
CA PRO A 68 -5.39 -1.79 10.78
C PRO A 68 -4.05 -2.50 10.52
N GLY A 69 -2.95 -1.81 10.77
CA GLY A 69 -1.61 -2.38 10.65
C GLY A 69 -1.07 -3.00 11.96
N HIS A 70 -1.79 -2.82 13.07
CA HIS A 70 -1.35 -3.25 14.39
C HIS A 70 -1.82 -4.68 14.70
N VAL A 71 -0.97 -5.44 15.41
CA VAL A 71 -1.27 -6.85 15.77
C VAL A 71 -2.47 -7.02 16.69
N ASP A 72 -2.83 -6.00 17.47
CA ASP A 72 -3.95 -6.05 18.39
C ASP A 72 -5.33 -6.07 17.69
N PHE A 73 -5.36 -5.73 16.40
CA PHE A 73 -6.59 -5.66 15.59
C PHE A 73 -6.77 -6.86 14.65
N THR A 74 -6.27 -8.03 15.03
CA THR A 74 -6.33 -9.26 14.21
C THR A 74 -7.75 -9.64 13.80
N ALA A 75 -8.75 -9.44 14.66
CA ALA A 75 -10.14 -9.77 14.36
C ALA A 75 -10.70 -8.89 13.23
N GLU A 76 -10.36 -7.61 13.18
CA GLU A 76 -10.77 -6.69 12.10
C GLU A 76 -10.11 -7.07 10.77
N VAL A 77 -8.83 -7.43 10.80
CA VAL A 77 -8.12 -7.92 9.61
C VAL A 77 -8.74 -9.23 9.12
N GLU A 78 -9.06 -10.17 10.01
CA GLU A 78 -9.70 -11.44 9.64
C GLU A 78 -11.10 -11.25 9.02
N ARG A 79 -11.90 -10.35 9.55
CA ARG A 79 -13.21 -10.01 8.98
C ARG A 79 -13.07 -9.46 7.55
N SER A 80 -12.10 -8.57 7.35
CA SER A 80 -11.82 -7.98 6.05
C SER A 80 -11.37 -9.03 5.04
N LEU A 81 -10.47 -9.93 5.42
CA LEU A 81 -9.93 -10.98 4.55
C LEU A 81 -10.98 -11.93 3.97
N ARG A 82 -12.11 -12.12 4.67
CA ARG A 82 -13.21 -13.00 4.22
C ARG A 82 -13.96 -12.50 2.98
N VAL A 83 -13.89 -11.21 2.70
CA VAL A 83 -14.65 -10.56 1.63
C VAL A 83 -13.78 -9.98 0.53
N LEU A 84 -12.45 -10.17 0.60
CA LEU A 84 -11.50 -9.64 -0.37
C LEU A 84 -11.35 -10.55 -1.58
N ASP A 85 -11.45 -9.98 -2.79
CA ASP A 85 -11.06 -10.63 -4.04
C ASP A 85 -9.53 -10.68 -4.20
N GLY A 86 -8.82 -9.74 -3.59
CA GLY A 86 -7.37 -9.64 -3.59
C GLY A 86 -6.87 -8.60 -2.59
N ALA A 87 -5.59 -8.60 -2.30
CA ALA A 87 -4.99 -7.67 -1.37
C ALA A 87 -3.70 -7.05 -1.92
N CYS A 88 -3.50 -5.76 -1.60
CA CYS A 88 -2.23 -5.09 -1.78
C CYS A 88 -1.46 -5.13 -0.45
N ALA A 89 -0.30 -5.80 -0.46
CA ALA A 89 0.62 -5.83 0.68
C ALA A 89 1.68 -4.75 0.49
N VAL A 90 1.66 -3.74 1.36
CA VAL A 90 2.60 -2.61 1.30
C VAL A 90 3.78 -2.90 2.23
N PHE A 91 4.99 -2.85 1.68
CA PHE A 91 6.24 -3.02 2.40
C PHE A 91 7.08 -1.75 2.30
N ASP A 92 7.82 -1.44 3.36
CA ASP A 92 8.80 -0.37 3.36
C ASP A 92 10.09 -0.85 2.66
N ALA A 93 10.63 -0.07 1.74
CA ALA A 93 11.83 -0.42 0.99
C ALA A 93 13.09 -0.50 1.87
N VAL A 94 13.09 0.16 3.04
CA VAL A 94 14.22 0.15 3.98
C VAL A 94 14.19 -1.11 4.85
N HIS A 95 13.02 -1.43 5.42
CA HIS A 95 12.89 -2.50 6.41
C HIS A 95 12.45 -3.84 5.79
N GLY A 96 11.82 -3.82 4.62
CA GLY A 96 11.26 -5.00 3.99
C GLY A 96 10.10 -5.61 4.80
N VAL A 97 10.12 -6.92 4.99
CA VAL A 97 9.11 -7.64 5.76
C VAL A 97 9.38 -7.53 7.25
N GLU A 98 8.41 -7.02 7.99
CA GLU A 98 8.41 -6.95 9.46
C GLU A 98 7.52 -8.03 10.09
N PRO A 99 7.66 -8.36 11.40
CA PRO A 99 6.88 -9.41 12.06
C PRO A 99 5.36 -9.23 11.94
N GLN A 100 4.89 -7.99 11.97
CA GLN A 100 3.47 -7.67 11.77
C GLN A 100 2.98 -8.04 10.36
N SER A 101 3.83 -7.80 9.34
CA SER A 101 3.54 -8.19 7.96
C SER A 101 3.42 -9.71 7.82
N GLU A 102 4.27 -10.48 8.52
CA GLU A 102 4.20 -11.94 8.53
C GLU A 102 2.87 -12.46 9.09
N THR A 103 2.40 -11.85 10.18
CA THR A 103 1.12 -12.24 10.81
C THR A 103 -0.05 -12.04 9.84
N VAL A 104 -0.16 -10.86 9.24
CA VAL A 104 -1.23 -10.55 8.29
C VAL A 104 -1.10 -11.40 7.01
N TRP A 105 0.12 -11.69 6.56
CA TRP A 105 0.37 -12.55 5.43
C TRP A 105 -0.14 -13.97 5.65
N ARG A 106 0.15 -14.59 6.82
CA ARG A 106 -0.35 -15.91 7.19
C ARG A 106 -1.87 -15.96 7.29
N GLN A 107 -2.49 -14.89 7.79
CA GLN A 107 -3.95 -14.78 7.79
C GLN A 107 -4.51 -14.76 6.37
N ALA A 108 -3.90 -14.01 5.46
CA ALA A 108 -4.31 -13.99 4.05
C ALA A 108 -4.14 -15.37 3.37
N ASP A 109 -3.10 -16.14 3.73
CA ASP A 109 -2.94 -17.54 3.26
C ASP A 109 -4.10 -18.41 3.72
N LYS A 110 -4.52 -18.29 4.98
CA LYS A 110 -5.64 -19.04 5.55
C LYS A 110 -6.94 -18.84 4.77
N TYR A 111 -7.16 -17.63 4.24
CA TYR A 111 -8.35 -17.28 3.47
C TYR A 111 -8.14 -17.38 1.94
N GLY A 112 -6.97 -17.80 1.49
CA GLY A 112 -6.66 -17.97 0.06
C GLY A 112 -6.68 -16.64 -0.73
N VAL A 113 -6.46 -15.49 -0.09
CA VAL A 113 -6.52 -14.17 -0.73
C VAL A 113 -5.28 -13.95 -1.61
N PRO A 114 -5.42 -13.77 -2.92
CA PRO A 114 -4.30 -13.44 -3.81
C PRO A 114 -3.74 -12.06 -3.48
N ARG A 115 -2.43 -11.86 -3.68
CA ARG A 115 -1.73 -10.64 -3.25
C ARG A 115 -0.84 -10.08 -4.33
N ILE A 116 -0.86 -8.75 -4.41
CA ILE A 116 0.17 -7.93 -5.05
C ILE A 116 1.01 -7.27 -3.95
N CYS A 117 2.34 -7.24 -4.11
CA CYS A 117 3.25 -6.55 -3.19
C CYS A 117 3.58 -5.16 -3.75
N PHE A 118 3.50 -4.15 -2.91
CA PHE A 118 3.88 -2.78 -3.23
C PHE A 118 5.04 -2.36 -2.33
N ILE A 119 6.23 -2.17 -2.94
CA ILE A 119 7.42 -1.70 -2.25
C ILE A 119 7.37 -0.17 -2.24
N ASN A 120 7.11 0.39 -1.09
CA ASN A 120 6.93 1.82 -0.86
C ASN A 120 8.19 2.48 -0.32
N LYS A 121 8.27 3.81 -0.41
CA LYS A 121 9.36 4.63 0.14
C LYS A 121 10.73 4.37 -0.51
N MET A 122 10.76 4.13 -1.81
CA MET A 122 11.99 3.99 -2.58
C MET A 122 12.87 5.25 -2.61
N ASP A 123 12.29 6.39 -2.23
CA ASP A 123 12.91 7.69 -2.09
C ASP A 123 13.60 7.92 -0.73
N LYS A 124 13.40 7.03 0.24
CA LYS A 124 14.03 7.15 1.56
C LYS A 124 15.48 6.67 1.54
N MET A 125 16.30 7.29 2.40
CA MET A 125 17.68 6.85 2.66
C MET A 125 17.68 5.41 3.20
N GLY A 126 18.50 4.55 2.63
CA GLY A 126 18.59 3.12 2.94
C GLY A 126 17.56 2.26 2.19
N ALA A 127 16.79 2.82 1.25
CA ALA A 127 15.85 2.06 0.44
C ALA A 127 16.59 1.08 -0.49
N ASP A 128 16.20 -0.20 -0.44
CA ASP A 128 16.77 -1.26 -1.27
C ASP A 128 15.66 -2.21 -1.74
N PHE A 129 15.40 -2.18 -3.04
CA PHE A 129 14.35 -3.00 -3.67
C PHE A 129 14.67 -4.49 -3.62
N GLU A 130 15.92 -4.86 -3.90
CA GLU A 130 16.34 -6.27 -3.90
C GLU A 130 16.30 -6.85 -2.48
N HIS A 131 16.74 -6.08 -1.48
CA HIS A 131 16.61 -6.44 -0.08
C HIS A 131 15.14 -6.69 0.29
N ALA A 132 14.24 -5.79 -0.10
CA ALA A 132 12.81 -5.95 0.18
C ALA A 132 12.24 -7.25 -0.44
N ILE A 133 12.58 -7.54 -1.71
CA ILE A 133 12.19 -8.80 -2.39
C ILE A 133 12.77 -10.02 -1.69
N ASP A 134 14.02 -9.96 -1.26
CA ASP A 134 14.68 -11.07 -0.55
C ASP A 134 14.03 -11.34 0.81
N THR A 135 13.60 -10.30 1.53
CA THR A 135 12.85 -10.48 2.78
C THR A 135 11.50 -11.14 2.54
N ILE A 136 10.79 -10.79 1.46
CA ILE A 136 9.53 -11.44 1.04
C ILE A 136 9.79 -12.93 0.77
N ARG A 137 10.83 -13.25 0.03
CA ARG A 137 11.20 -14.63 -0.29
C ARG A 137 11.55 -15.44 0.96
N LYS A 138 12.41 -14.90 1.82
CA LYS A 138 12.97 -15.61 2.99
C LYS A 138 11.99 -15.70 4.16
N ARG A 139 11.29 -14.59 4.47
CA ARG A 139 10.45 -14.51 5.68
C ARG A 139 9.01 -14.96 5.44
N LEU A 140 8.48 -14.73 4.23
CA LEU A 140 7.10 -15.13 3.90
C LEU A 140 7.05 -16.47 3.15
N ASN A 141 8.22 -17.07 2.85
CA ASN A 141 8.33 -18.27 2.02
C ASN A 141 7.55 -18.16 0.70
N ALA A 142 7.51 -16.97 0.14
CA ALA A 142 6.79 -16.65 -1.09
C ALA A 142 7.75 -16.68 -2.31
N ARG A 143 7.17 -16.74 -3.51
CA ARG A 143 7.91 -16.63 -4.77
C ARG A 143 7.55 -15.32 -5.46
N PRO A 144 8.15 -14.19 -5.04
CA PRO A 144 7.86 -12.90 -5.66
C PRO A 144 8.37 -12.86 -7.09
N VAL A 145 7.55 -12.29 -7.96
CA VAL A 145 7.91 -11.95 -9.34
C VAL A 145 7.76 -10.44 -9.49
N ALA A 146 8.85 -9.76 -9.82
CA ALA A 146 8.80 -8.32 -10.07
C ALA A 146 8.05 -8.06 -11.38
N ILE A 147 7.01 -7.24 -11.32
CA ILE A 147 6.28 -6.72 -12.48
C ILE A 147 6.70 -5.28 -12.81
N GLN A 148 7.39 -4.62 -11.88
CA GLN A 148 7.99 -3.31 -12.04
C GLN A 148 9.38 -3.30 -11.41
N LEU A 149 10.33 -2.58 -12.02
CA LEU A 149 11.67 -2.38 -11.49
C LEU A 149 11.91 -0.89 -11.23
N PRO A 150 12.52 -0.50 -10.10
CA PRO A 150 12.83 0.89 -9.81
C PRO A 150 13.94 1.43 -10.72
N ILE A 151 13.86 2.71 -11.05
CA ILE A 151 14.90 3.47 -11.72
C ILE A 151 15.58 4.34 -10.66
N GLY A 152 16.72 3.90 -10.17
CA GLY A 152 17.41 4.53 -9.05
C GLY A 152 16.75 4.20 -7.70
N GLN A 153 17.35 4.71 -6.64
CA GLN A 153 16.88 4.58 -5.26
C GLN A 153 17.26 5.84 -4.49
N GLU A 154 16.65 6.05 -3.35
CA GLU A 154 16.85 7.22 -2.49
C GLU A 154 16.58 8.53 -3.25
N ASP A 155 17.45 9.52 -3.12
CA ASP A 155 17.40 10.81 -3.83
C ASP A 155 17.48 10.67 -5.35
N LYS A 156 17.98 9.54 -5.86
CA LYS A 156 18.07 9.22 -7.29
C LYS A 156 16.89 8.42 -7.82
N PHE A 157 15.86 8.16 -7.01
CA PHE A 157 14.66 7.48 -7.45
C PHE A 157 13.89 8.34 -8.46
N LYS A 158 13.74 7.83 -9.69
CA LYS A 158 13.11 8.55 -10.82
C LYS A 158 11.81 7.90 -11.29
N GLY A 159 11.44 6.76 -10.73
CA GLY A 159 10.25 6.01 -11.13
C GLY A 159 10.50 4.52 -11.28
N VAL A 160 9.69 3.89 -12.10
CA VAL A 160 9.73 2.45 -12.32
C VAL A 160 9.68 2.11 -13.81
N ILE A 161 10.25 0.97 -14.18
CA ILE A 161 10.03 0.32 -15.48
C ILE A 161 8.91 -0.69 -15.28
N ASP A 162 7.83 -0.53 -16.05
CA ASP A 162 6.75 -1.50 -16.12
C ASP A 162 7.15 -2.63 -17.08
N LEU A 163 7.37 -3.81 -16.54
CA LEU A 163 7.80 -4.98 -17.31
C LEU A 163 6.66 -5.59 -18.14
N MET A 164 5.42 -5.37 -17.74
CA MET A 164 4.24 -5.84 -18.48
C MET A 164 3.99 -4.98 -19.73
N ALA A 165 4.12 -3.66 -19.59
CA ALA A 165 3.93 -2.71 -20.69
C ALA A 165 5.24 -2.34 -21.42
N MET A 166 6.39 -2.81 -20.94
CA MET A 166 7.73 -2.53 -21.49
C MET A 166 8.02 -1.02 -21.64
N ARG A 167 7.61 -0.23 -20.65
CA ARG A 167 7.79 1.24 -20.65
C ARG A 167 8.24 1.75 -19.28
N SER A 168 8.95 2.88 -19.27
CA SER A 168 9.27 3.60 -18.04
C SER A 168 8.07 4.42 -17.56
N MET A 169 7.86 4.43 -16.25
CA MET A 169 6.86 5.25 -15.57
C MET A 169 7.59 6.13 -14.56
N THR A 170 7.48 7.44 -14.71
CA THR A 170 8.01 8.38 -13.70
C THR A 170 7.12 8.37 -12.46
N PRO A 171 7.65 8.71 -11.27
CA PRO A 171 6.82 8.98 -10.10
C PRO A 171 5.74 9.98 -10.50
N LEU A 172 4.52 9.75 -10.06
CA LEU A 172 3.38 10.60 -10.37
C LEU A 172 3.64 12.02 -9.84
N ASN A 173 4.08 12.89 -10.73
CA ASN A 173 4.11 14.31 -10.46
C ASN A 173 2.69 14.83 -10.70
N LEU A 174 2.09 15.49 -9.71
CA LEU A 174 0.71 16.01 -9.72
C LEU A 174 0.36 16.83 -10.97
N SER A 175 1.36 17.42 -11.64
CA SER A 175 1.19 18.24 -12.82
C SER A 175 1.05 17.48 -14.16
N SER A 176 1.30 16.19 -14.19
CA SER A 176 1.38 15.42 -15.44
C SER A 176 0.28 14.36 -15.63
N TRP A 177 -0.66 14.26 -14.68
CA TRP A 177 -1.77 13.34 -14.82
C TRP A 177 -2.89 13.98 -15.65
N PRO A 178 -3.34 13.36 -16.76
CA PRO A 178 -4.50 13.85 -17.46
C PRO A 178 -5.71 13.74 -16.52
N MET A 179 -6.17 14.86 -16.04
CA MET A 179 -7.48 14.98 -15.40
C MET A 179 -8.48 14.49 -16.43
N GLY A 180 -9.03 13.30 -16.22
CA GLY A 180 -10.05 12.76 -17.12
C GLY A 180 -11.22 13.74 -17.20
N ASN A 181 -11.57 14.13 -18.44
CA ASN A 181 -12.81 14.83 -18.76
C ASN A 181 -14.00 13.92 -18.46
#